data_4ee9b905fc8c683ad83f775284706e1e
#
_entry.id   4ee9b905fc8c683ad83f775284706e1e
#
_cell.length_a   1.000
_cell.length_b   1.000
_cell.length_c   1.000
_cell.angle_alpha   90.00
_cell.angle_beta   90.00
_cell.angle_gamma   90.00
#
_symmetry.space_group_name_H-M   'P 1'
#
loop_
_entity.id
_entity.type
_entity.pdbx_description
1 polymer ?
#
loop_
_entity_poly.entity_id
_entity_poly.type
_entity_poly.pdbx_seq_one_letter_code
_entity_poly.pdbx_strand_id
1 'polypeptide(L)'
;GLVEFVGGSYLAATPQISYRRLLEGLAARGVAIHAWSYVPGFDHQLQAREAWSAMRASRSRLHDRFGQIPPPLRLGHSLGCKLHLLAPDGGRNCSGLVALSFNNFTADQSIPLLGVIAPSLGVSTEFSPSPKETLRLIERQYLQPRNQVVRFNSDQIDQSLDLITALQARKGDCSELLRLPGDHLTPASAGLRRQLLGDWAEGSDRQQQVNRLQDLITSWALCSPVSSP
;
A
#
# COMPACT_ATOMS: atom_id res chain seq x y z
N GLY A 1 -14.27 -2.70 11.42
CA GLY A 1 -13.51 -3.19 10.25
C GLY A 1 -12.07 -3.52 10.61
N LEU A 2 -11.40 -4.28 9.73
CA LEU A 2 -9.98 -4.61 9.84
C LEU A 2 -9.25 -4.08 8.61
N VAL A 3 -8.13 -3.39 8.83
CA VAL A 3 -7.21 -2.94 7.77
C VAL A 3 -5.89 -3.70 7.90
N GLU A 4 -5.41 -4.26 6.79
CA GLU A 4 -4.06 -4.80 6.64
C GLU A 4 -3.20 -3.79 5.89
N PHE A 5 -2.27 -3.18 6.61
CA PHE A 5 -1.44 -2.09 6.10
C PHE A 5 -0.02 -2.55 5.75
N VAL A 6 0.45 -2.18 4.55
CA VAL A 6 1.84 -2.31 4.11
C VAL A 6 2.35 -0.94 3.63
N GLY A 7 3.38 -0.45 4.29
CA GLY A 7 4.00 0.84 3.98
C GLY A 7 4.94 0.82 2.78
N GLY A 8 5.41 2.00 2.39
CA GLY A 8 6.44 2.18 1.35
C GLY A 8 7.85 1.84 1.86
N SER A 9 8.76 1.60 0.95
CA SER A 9 10.10 1.04 1.14
C SER A 9 10.77 1.38 2.48
N TYR A 10 11.37 2.53 2.61
CA TYR A 10 12.16 2.88 3.81
C TYR A 10 11.31 3.21 5.04
N LEU A 11 10.02 3.49 4.85
CA LEU A 11 9.07 3.82 5.91
C LEU A 11 8.47 2.57 6.58
N ALA A 12 8.56 1.43 5.91
CA ALA A 12 7.90 0.20 6.34
C ALA A 12 8.62 -0.56 7.45
N ALA A 13 9.87 -0.21 7.77
CA ALA A 13 10.61 -0.83 8.86
C ALA A 13 9.97 -0.55 10.24
N THR A 14 9.37 0.61 10.41
CA THR A 14 8.71 1.05 11.63
C THR A 14 7.37 1.74 11.33
N PRO A 15 6.36 1.01 10.81
CA PRO A 15 5.12 1.63 10.35
C PRO A 15 4.37 2.37 11.45
N GLN A 16 4.45 1.93 12.70
CA GLN A 16 3.87 2.59 13.88
C GLN A 16 4.46 3.99 14.15
N ILE A 17 5.66 4.27 13.67
CA ILE A 17 6.29 5.59 13.75
C ILE A 17 6.05 6.36 12.45
N SER A 18 6.40 5.74 11.33
CA SER A 18 6.40 6.38 10.00
C SER A 18 5.02 6.76 9.51
N TYR A 19 3.97 6.03 9.93
CA TYR A 19 2.57 6.27 9.55
C TYR A 19 1.67 6.53 10.76
N ARG A 20 2.26 6.92 11.89
CA ARG A 20 1.57 7.06 13.17
C ARG A 20 0.25 7.81 13.05
N ARG A 21 0.25 9.01 12.45
CA ARG A 21 -0.98 9.82 12.31
C ARG A 21 -2.08 9.10 11.54
N LEU A 22 -1.72 8.49 10.41
CA LEU A 22 -2.69 7.74 9.60
C LEU A 22 -3.28 6.58 10.39
N LEU A 23 -2.43 5.75 11.00
CA LEU A 23 -2.84 4.53 11.68
C LEU A 23 -3.62 4.83 12.98
N GLU A 24 -3.14 5.75 13.82
CA GLU A 24 -3.86 6.18 15.03
C GLU A 24 -5.21 6.83 14.70
N GLY A 25 -5.28 7.64 13.63
CA GLY A 25 -6.53 8.24 13.19
C GLY A 25 -7.55 7.24 12.66
N LEU A 26 -7.13 6.16 12.01
CA LEU A 26 -8.00 5.04 11.63
C LEU A 26 -8.46 4.26 12.88
N ALA A 27 -7.57 4.01 13.84
CA ALA A 27 -7.90 3.36 15.10
C ALA A 27 -8.94 4.16 15.90
N ALA A 28 -8.77 5.48 15.96
CA ALA A 28 -9.74 6.38 16.61
C ALA A 28 -11.15 6.36 15.94
N ARG A 29 -11.22 5.94 14.67
CA ARG A 29 -12.47 5.75 13.93
C ARG A 29 -13.04 4.31 14.04
N GLY A 30 -12.53 3.50 14.95
CA GLY A 30 -13.04 2.14 15.21
C GLY A 30 -12.54 1.09 14.20
N VAL A 31 -11.43 1.34 13.52
CA VAL A 31 -10.80 0.39 12.59
C VAL A 31 -9.65 -0.32 13.30
N ALA A 32 -9.69 -1.65 13.35
CA ALA A 32 -8.55 -2.45 13.79
C ALA A 32 -7.48 -2.48 12.69
N ILE A 33 -6.21 -2.43 13.07
CA ILE A 33 -5.12 -2.35 12.09
C ILE A 33 -4.06 -3.40 12.37
N HIS A 34 -3.69 -4.13 11.33
CA HIS A 34 -2.47 -4.93 11.30
C HIS A 34 -1.48 -4.27 10.33
N ALA A 35 -0.44 -3.66 10.84
CA ALA A 35 0.64 -3.08 10.04
C ALA A 35 1.83 -4.04 9.99
N TRP A 36 2.25 -4.43 8.79
CA TRP A 36 3.40 -5.30 8.59
C TRP A 36 4.69 -4.49 8.49
N SER A 37 5.68 -4.89 9.30
CA SER A 37 7.01 -4.27 9.34
C SER A 37 7.99 -5.11 8.52
N TYR A 38 8.75 -4.47 7.62
CA TYR A 38 9.75 -5.14 6.79
C TYR A 38 10.87 -4.21 6.35
N VAL A 39 11.99 -4.80 5.94
CA VAL A 39 13.07 -4.10 5.24
C VAL A 39 12.97 -4.47 3.75
N PRO A 40 12.94 -3.48 2.85
CA PRO A 40 12.84 -3.73 1.42
C PRO A 40 14.00 -4.57 0.88
N GLY A 41 13.69 -5.54 0.04
CA GLY A 41 14.65 -6.36 -0.69
C GLY A 41 14.40 -6.29 -2.20
N PHE A 42 15.14 -7.08 -2.97
CA PHE A 42 15.00 -7.14 -4.43
C PHE A 42 13.89 -8.11 -4.88
N ASP A 43 13.57 -9.12 -4.07
CA ASP A 43 12.50 -10.07 -4.36
C ASP A 43 11.18 -9.63 -3.75
N HIS A 44 10.44 -8.82 -4.51
CA HIS A 44 9.11 -8.34 -4.10
C HIS A 44 8.06 -9.46 -4.10
N GLN A 45 8.27 -10.55 -4.86
CA GLN A 45 7.37 -11.70 -4.84
C GLN A 45 7.49 -12.47 -3.52
N LEU A 46 8.71 -12.65 -3.02
CA LEU A 46 8.97 -13.23 -1.72
C LEU A 46 8.38 -12.35 -0.62
N GLN A 47 8.65 -11.05 -0.65
CA GLN A 47 8.12 -10.10 0.35
C GLN A 47 6.57 -10.05 0.36
N ALA A 48 5.93 -10.15 -0.80
CA ALA A 48 4.47 -10.25 -0.88
C ALA A 48 3.93 -11.52 -0.20
N ARG A 49 4.64 -12.66 -0.35
CA ARG A 49 4.30 -13.92 0.35
C ARG A 49 4.47 -13.82 1.85
N GLU A 50 5.55 -13.19 2.30
CA GLU A 50 5.84 -12.99 3.74
C GLU A 50 4.77 -12.09 4.38
N ALA A 51 4.46 -10.93 3.77
CA ALA A 51 3.40 -10.05 4.20
C ALA A 51 2.05 -10.77 4.31
N TRP A 52 1.66 -11.47 3.24
CA TRP A 52 0.41 -12.24 3.20
C TRP A 52 0.36 -13.33 4.29
N SER A 53 1.46 -14.06 4.49
CA SER A 53 1.54 -15.11 5.51
C SER A 53 1.42 -14.56 6.92
N ALA A 54 2.12 -13.45 7.23
CA ALA A 54 2.06 -12.78 8.52
C ALA A 54 0.65 -12.24 8.82
N MET A 55 0.00 -11.62 7.83
CA MET A 55 -1.36 -11.11 7.95
C MET A 55 -2.37 -12.23 8.15
N ARG A 56 -2.25 -13.33 7.39
CA ARG A 56 -3.10 -14.51 7.54
C ARG A 56 -2.97 -15.12 8.94
N ALA A 57 -1.75 -15.28 9.44
CA ALA A 57 -1.52 -15.80 10.79
C ALA A 57 -2.11 -14.88 11.88
N SER A 58 -2.03 -13.55 11.69
CA SER A 58 -2.66 -12.59 12.59
C SER A 58 -4.19 -12.70 12.56
N ARG A 59 -4.80 -12.82 11.39
CA ARG A 59 -6.26 -13.05 11.27
C ARG A 59 -6.72 -14.32 11.96
N SER A 60 -5.97 -15.41 11.81
CA SER A 60 -6.29 -16.67 12.51
C SER A 60 -6.33 -16.46 14.02
N ARG A 61 -5.33 -15.81 14.60
CA ARG A 61 -5.31 -15.50 16.05
C ARG A 61 -6.47 -14.60 16.49
N LEU A 62 -6.84 -13.62 15.65
CA LEU A 62 -8.00 -12.76 15.92
C LEU A 62 -9.30 -13.56 15.85
N HIS A 63 -9.43 -14.45 14.86
CA HIS A 63 -10.58 -15.35 14.72
C HIS A 63 -10.73 -16.27 15.94
N ASP A 64 -9.63 -16.87 16.39
CA ASP A 64 -9.61 -17.76 17.58
C ASP A 64 -10.04 -17.03 18.86
N ARG A 65 -9.71 -15.73 18.96
CA ARG A 65 -10.01 -14.91 20.13
C ARG A 65 -11.39 -14.25 20.12
N PHE A 66 -11.85 -13.81 18.96
CA PHE A 66 -13.03 -12.95 18.82
C PHE A 66 -14.14 -13.56 17.97
N GLY A 67 -13.95 -14.76 17.44
CA GLY A 67 -14.88 -15.39 16.51
C GLY A 67 -14.72 -14.87 15.08
N GLN A 68 -15.76 -14.99 14.27
CA GLN A 68 -15.72 -14.65 12.85
C GLN A 68 -15.36 -13.18 12.62
N ILE A 69 -14.32 -12.96 11.81
CA ILE A 69 -13.82 -11.63 11.44
C ILE A 69 -14.15 -11.39 9.96
N PRO A 70 -14.71 -10.23 9.61
CA PRO A 70 -14.97 -9.89 8.21
C PRO A 70 -13.66 -9.82 7.41
N PRO A 71 -13.72 -10.04 6.07
CA PRO A 71 -12.55 -9.88 5.21
C PRO A 71 -11.92 -8.49 5.39
N PRO A 72 -10.59 -8.40 5.57
CA PRO A 72 -9.91 -7.13 5.79
C PRO A 72 -9.92 -6.26 4.54
N LEU A 73 -9.86 -4.95 4.71
CA LEU A 73 -9.45 -4.03 3.66
C LEU A 73 -7.92 -4.05 3.59
N ARG A 74 -7.35 -4.23 2.41
CA ARG A 74 -5.93 -4.03 2.18
C ARG A 74 -5.63 -2.55 1.96
N LEU A 75 -4.60 -2.04 2.62
CA LEU A 75 -4.13 -0.66 2.50
C LEU A 75 -2.64 -0.68 2.19
N GLY A 76 -2.28 -0.23 1.00
CA GLY A 76 -0.89 -0.12 0.57
C GLY A 76 -0.47 1.33 0.37
N HIS A 77 0.80 1.63 0.64
CA HIS A 77 1.43 2.88 0.22
C HIS A 77 2.70 2.57 -0.57
N SER A 78 2.87 3.23 -1.73
CA SER A 78 4.06 3.10 -2.56
C SER A 78 4.36 1.62 -2.90
N LEU A 79 5.55 1.09 -2.56
CA LEU A 79 5.88 -0.34 -2.70
C LEU A 79 4.87 -1.27 -2.01
N GLY A 80 4.28 -0.85 -0.89
CA GLY A 80 3.28 -1.64 -0.18
C GLY A 80 2.04 -1.97 -1.01
N CYS A 81 1.68 -1.11 -1.97
CA CYS A 81 0.62 -1.42 -2.95
C CYS A 81 1.00 -2.62 -3.81
N LYS A 82 2.24 -2.63 -4.33
CA LYS A 82 2.77 -3.73 -5.15
C LYS A 82 2.76 -5.05 -4.38
N LEU A 83 3.16 -5.04 -3.10
CA LEU A 83 3.18 -6.25 -2.28
C LEU A 83 1.79 -6.82 -2.05
N HIS A 84 0.77 -5.98 -1.84
CA HIS A 84 -0.62 -6.43 -1.75
C HIS A 84 -1.15 -7.00 -3.08
N LEU A 85 -0.79 -6.39 -4.20
CA LEU A 85 -1.23 -6.83 -5.54
C LEU A 85 -0.57 -8.16 -5.96
N LEU A 86 0.66 -8.43 -5.48
CA LEU A 86 1.40 -9.67 -5.71
C LEU A 86 1.11 -10.77 -4.67
N ALA A 87 0.20 -10.53 -3.71
CA ALA A 87 -0.14 -11.52 -2.70
C ALA A 87 -0.64 -12.84 -3.32
N PRO A 88 -0.23 -14.02 -2.77
CA PRO A 88 -0.51 -15.33 -3.37
C PRO A 88 -1.98 -15.65 -3.58
N ASP A 89 -2.87 -15.03 -2.80
CA ASP A 89 -4.31 -15.22 -2.94
C ASP A 89 -4.95 -14.40 -4.06
N GLY A 90 -4.18 -13.58 -4.78
CA GLY A 90 -4.70 -12.72 -5.84
C GLY A 90 -5.79 -11.76 -5.38
N GLY A 91 -5.80 -11.35 -4.11
CA GLY A 91 -6.80 -10.45 -3.55
C GLY A 91 -8.14 -11.09 -3.18
N ARG A 92 -8.29 -12.44 -3.24
CA ARG A 92 -9.57 -13.13 -2.96
C ARG A 92 -10.04 -13.01 -1.51
N ASN A 93 -9.10 -12.89 -0.56
CA ASN A 93 -9.41 -12.91 0.86
C ASN A 93 -9.42 -11.51 1.50
N CYS A 94 -9.79 -10.49 0.74
CA CYS A 94 -9.97 -9.13 1.24
C CYS A 94 -11.26 -8.51 0.70
N SER A 95 -11.76 -7.49 1.38
CA SER A 95 -12.95 -6.75 0.99
C SER A 95 -12.70 -5.71 -0.10
N GLY A 96 -11.43 -5.41 -0.37
CA GLY A 96 -10.97 -4.44 -1.35
C GLY A 96 -9.52 -4.04 -1.11
N LEU A 97 -9.00 -3.19 -1.98
CA LEU A 97 -7.69 -2.55 -1.84
C LEU A 97 -7.83 -1.04 -1.93
N VAL A 98 -7.19 -0.32 -1.01
CA VAL A 98 -6.87 1.10 -1.17
C VAL A 98 -5.37 1.22 -1.42
N ALA A 99 -5.00 1.64 -2.63
CA ALA A 99 -3.62 1.80 -3.07
C ALA A 99 -3.27 3.29 -3.12
N LEU A 100 -2.35 3.72 -2.24
CA LEU A 100 -1.91 5.10 -2.12
C LEU A 100 -0.56 5.28 -2.83
N SER A 101 -0.48 6.18 -3.82
CA SER A 101 0.79 6.50 -4.51
C SER A 101 1.53 5.26 -5.00
N PHE A 102 0.88 4.43 -5.80
CA PHE A 102 1.49 3.21 -6.32
C PHE A 102 2.85 3.49 -6.97
N ASN A 103 3.84 2.70 -6.61
CA ASN A 103 5.19 2.80 -7.13
C ASN A 103 5.69 1.42 -7.60
N ASN A 104 6.26 1.38 -8.80
CA ASN A 104 6.73 0.16 -9.45
C ASN A 104 7.96 0.44 -10.32
N PHE A 105 8.92 1.20 -9.79
CA PHE A 105 10.16 1.51 -10.47
C PHE A 105 11.10 0.30 -10.60
N THR A 106 12.07 0.42 -11.48
CA THR A 106 13.25 -0.45 -11.54
C THR A 106 14.19 -0.17 -10.36
N ALA A 107 15.09 -1.08 -10.07
CA ALA A 107 15.99 -0.94 -8.92
C ALA A 107 16.97 0.24 -9.07
N ASP A 108 17.45 0.50 -10.28
CA ASP A 108 18.32 1.64 -10.61
C ASP A 108 17.61 2.99 -10.44
N GLN A 109 16.29 3.05 -10.68
CA GLN A 109 15.50 4.25 -10.44
C GLN A 109 15.13 4.45 -8.96
N SER A 110 15.06 3.36 -8.19
CA SER A 110 14.61 3.37 -6.79
C SER A 110 15.74 3.61 -5.79
N ILE A 111 16.96 3.21 -6.13
CA ILE A 111 18.13 3.26 -5.23
C ILE A 111 19.18 4.14 -5.88
N PRO A 112 19.38 5.39 -5.39
CA PRO A 112 20.47 6.23 -5.84
C PRO A 112 21.81 5.51 -5.69
N LEU A 113 22.69 5.59 -6.69
CA LEU A 113 24.00 4.92 -6.77
C LEU A 113 24.00 3.43 -7.12
N LEU A 114 22.86 2.73 -7.16
CA LEU A 114 22.87 1.32 -7.51
C LEU A 114 23.40 1.09 -8.93
N GLY A 115 23.00 1.92 -9.88
CA GLY A 115 23.48 1.87 -11.27
C GLY A 115 24.99 2.08 -11.43
N VAL A 116 25.65 2.68 -10.42
CA VAL A 116 27.11 2.91 -10.43
C VAL A 116 27.86 1.76 -9.77
N ILE A 117 27.34 1.17 -8.73
CA ILE A 117 28.02 0.18 -7.87
C ILE A 117 27.75 -1.26 -8.32
N ALA A 118 26.54 -1.54 -8.79
CA ALA A 118 26.09 -2.88 -9.10
C ALA A 118 26.86 -3.61 -10.22
N PRO A 119 27.25 -2.96 -11.33
CA PRO A 119 28.04 -3.59 -12.37
C PRO A 119 29.39 -4.11 -11.87
N SER A 120 29.96 -3.47 -10.84
CA SER A 120 31.25 -3.87 -10.26
C SER A 120 31.13 -5.06 -9.29
N LEU A 121 29.94 -5.38 -8.82
CA LEU A 121 29.68 -6.46 -7.85
C LEU A 121 29.13 -7.75 -8.48
N GLY A 122 28.81 -7.74 -9.79
CA GLY A 122 28.26 -8.91 -10.49
C GLY A 122 26.91 -9.40 -9.95
N VAL A 123 26.18 -8.55 -9.23
CA VAL A 123 24.89 -8.89 -8.62
C VAL A 123 23.76 -8.41 -9.54
N SER A 124 22.75 -9.25 -9.74
CA SER A 124 21.50 -8.84 -10.41
C SER A 124 20.84 -7.73 -9.60
N THR A 125 20.69 -6.57 -10.22
CA THR A 125 20.16 -5.35 -9.61
C THR A 125 18.73 -5.07 -10.05
N GLU A 126 18.02 -6.06 -10.54
CA GLU A 126 16.63 -5.93 -10.93
C GLU A 126 15.69 -6.43 -9.84
N PHE A 127 14.59 -5.73 -9.66
CA PHE A 127 13.51 -6.23 -8.82
C PHE A 127 12.79 -7.41 -9.48
N SER A 128 12.47 -8.41 -8.68
CA SER A 128 11.66 -9.55 -9.09
C SER A 128 10.26 -9.48 -8.42
N PRO A 129 9.17 -9.42 -9.19
CA PRO A 129 9.10 -9.24 -10.64
C PRO A 129 9.48 -7.82 -11.09
N SER A 130 9.93 -7.71 -12.35
CA SER A 130 10.20 -6.41 -13.00
C SER A 130 8.92 -5.55 -13.07
N PRO A 131 9.02 -4.22 -13.30
CA PRO A 131 7.84 -3.36 -13.42
C PRO A 131 6.83 -3.85 -14.45
N LYS A 132 7.29 -4.23 -15.63
CA LYS A 132 6.43 -4.74 -16.71
C LYS A 132 5.77 -6.07 -16.37
N GLU A 133 6.52 -6.96 -15.76
CA GLU A 133 6.00 -8.27 -15.31
C GLU A 133 4.99 -8.10 -14.19
N THR A 134 5.22 -7.16 -13.27
CA THR A 134 4.27 -6.83 -12.20
C THR A 134 2.90 -6.46 -12.77
N LEU A 135 2.82 -5.55 -13.75
CA LEU A 135 1.55 -5.16 -14.36
C LEU A 135 0.87 -6.34 -15.07
N ARG A 136 1.65 -7.18 -15.78
CA ARG A 136 1.11 -8.41 -16.40
C ARG A 136 0.55 -9.42 -15.38
N LEU A 137 1.21 -9.57 -14.23
CA LEU A 137 0.74 -10.43 -13.15
C LEU A 137 -0.56 -9.88 -12.55
N ILE A 138 -0.67 -8.55 -12.37
CA ILE A 138 -1.90 -7.90 -11.92
C ILE A 138 -3.05 -8.17 -12.89
N GLU A 139 -2.85 -7.95 -14.18
CA GLU A 139 -3.86 -8.20 -15.22
C GLU A 139 -4.36 -9.64 -15.23
N ARG A 140 -3.47 -10.62 -15.01
CA ARG A 140 -3.77 -12.05 -15.19
C ARG A 140 -4.18 -12.78 -13.91
N GLN A 141 -3.68 -12.37 -12.75
CA GLN A 141 -3.77 -13.16 -11.52
C GLN A 141 -4.47 -12.43 -10.36
N TYR A 142 -4.52 -11.10 -10.39
CA TYR A 142 -5.21 -10.35 -9.34
C TYR A 142 -6.71 -10.33 -9.63
N LEU A 143 -7.55 -10.74 -8.66
CA LEU A 143 -8.97 -11.01 -8.87
C LEU A 143 -9.90 -10.09 -8.05
N GLN A 144 -9.36 -9.28 -7.13
CA GLN A 144 -10.20 -8.36 -6.37
C GLN A 144 -10.74 -7.27 -7.30
N PRO A 145 -12.08 -7.16 -7.49
CA PRO A 145 -12.64 -6.16 -8.39
C PRO A 145 -12.70 -4.77 -7.77
N ARG A 146 -12.83 -4.67 -6.44
CA ARG A 146 -13.05 -3.41 -5.72
C ARG A 146 -11.71 -2.81 -5.28
N ASN A 147 -11.23 -1.82 -6.03
CA ASN A 147 -9.97 -1.14 -5.71
C ASN A 147 -10.13 0.38 -5.80
N GLN A 148 -9.64 1.10 -4.80
CA GLN A 148 -9.49 2.54 -4.82
C GLN A 148 -8.02 2.89 -5.02
N VAL A 149 -7.68 3.38 -6.18
CA VAL A 149 -6.33 3.88 -6.48
C VAL A 149 -6.31 5.37 -6.19
N VAL A 150 -5.46 5.78 -5.25
CA VAL A 150 -5.32 7.18 -4.83
C VAL A 150 -3.97 7.71 -5.27
N ARG A 151 -3.97 8.79 -6.05
CA ARG A 151 -2.78 9.56 -6.38
C ARG A 151 -2.85 10.96 -5.79
N PHE A 152 -1.69 11.53 -5.45
CA PHE A 152 -1.61 12.90 -4.96
C PHE A 152 -1.13 13.85 -6.06
N ASN A 153 -1.71 15.07 -6.09
CA ASN A 153 -1.50 16.01 -7.20
C ASN A 153 -0.04 16.44 -7.38
N SER A 154 0.74 16.48 -6.29
CA SER A 154 2.15 16.89 -6.29
C SER A 154 3.12 15.71 -6.17
N ASP A 155 2.64 14.46 -6.35
CA ASP A 155 3.48 13.27 -6.34
C ASP A 155 4.09 13.05 -7.72
N GLN A 156 5.41 13.23 -7.82
CA GLN A 156 6.16 13.12 -9.08
C GLN A 156 6.64 11.70 -9.38
N ILE A 157 6.54 10.78 -8.40
CA ILE A 157 7.00 9.40 -8.53
C ILE A 157 5.85 8.39 -8.55
N ASP A 158 4.61 8.89 -8.64
CA ASP A 158 3.38 8.11 -8.69
C ASP A 158 3.19 7.44 -10.06
N GLN A 159 2.97 6.13 -10.05
CA GLN A 159 2.65 5.30 -11.23
C GLN A 159 1.23 4.72 -11.16
N SER A 160 0.32 5.38 -10.43
CA SER A 160 -1.08 4.94 -10.27
C SER A 160 -1.86 4.87 -11.59
N LEU A 161 -1.45 5.63 -12.62
CA LEU A 161 -2.09 5.55 -13.95
C LEU A 161 -1.81 4.22 -14.64
N ASP A 162 -0.60 3.68 -14.50
CA ASP A 162 -0.28 2.36 -15.05
C ASP A 162 -1.05 1.27 -14.29
N LEU A 163 -1.14 1.41 -12.96
CA LEU A 163 -1.89 0.48 -12.13
C LEU A 163 -3.38 0.46 -12.51
N ILE A 164 -4.04 1.63 -12.59
CA ILE A 164 -5.48 1.66 -12.90
C ILE A 164 -5.75 1.09 -14.29
N THR A 165 -4.86 1.32 -15.25
CA THR A 165 -4.97 0.73 -16.60
C THR A 165 -4.90 -0.80 -16.53
N ALA A 166 -3.94 -1.36 -15.79
CA ALA A 166 -3.81 -2.82 -15.61
C ALA A 166 -5.01 -3.43 -14.86
N LEU A 167 -5.54 -2.72 -13.87
CA LEU A 167 -6.73 -3.17 -13.13
C LEU A 167 -7.97 -3.18 -14.01
N GLN A 168 -8.21 -2.12 -14.77
CA GLN A 168 -9.39 -1.96 -15.63
C GLN A 168 -9.36 -2.84 -16.88
N ALA A 169 -8.21 -3.39 -17.27
CA ALA A 169 -8.11 -4.40 -18.31
C ALA A 169 -8.75 -5.75 -17.93
N ARG A 170 -9.05 -5.98 -16.65
CA ARG A 170 -9.63 -7.23 -16.13
C ARG A 170 -11.15 -7.25 -16.29
N LYS A 171 -11.70 -8.42 -16.59
CA LYS A 171 -13.16 -8.60 -16.66
C LYS A 171 -13.81 -8.41 -15.29
N GLY A 172 -14.84 -7.57 -15.22
CA GLY A 172 -15.60 -7.32 -13.98
C GLY A 172 -14.88 -6.42 -12.97
N ASP A 173 -13.85 -5.71 -13.41
CA ASP A 173 -13.16 -4.73 -12.57
C ASP A 173 -14.06 -3.53 -12.24
N CYS A 174 -13.99 -3.08 -10.98
CA CYS A 174 -14.71 -1.91 -10.47
C CYS A 174 -13.73 -0.92 -9.81
N SER A 175 -12.47 -0.92 -10.28
CA SER A 175 -11.45 -0.04 -9.72
C SER A 175 -11.66 1.41 -10.11
N GLU A 176 -11.47 2.30 -9.16
CA GLU A 176 -11.63 3.74 -9.33
C GLU A 176 -10.33 4.49 -9.04
N LEU A 177 -10.06 5.54 -9.81
CA LEU A 177 -8.94 6.45 -9.57
C LEU A 177 -9.44 7.72 -8.88
N LEU A 178 -8.87 8.02 -7.72
CA LEU A 178 -9.13 9.24 -6.98
C LEU A 178 -7.86 10.11 -6.94
N ARG A 179 -8.04 11.41 -7.19
CA ARG A 179 -6.99 12.43 -7.05
C ARG A 179 -7.23 13.24 -5.78
N LEU A 180 -6.20 13.35 -4.95
CA LEU A 180 -6.24 14.14 -3.73
C LEU A 180 -5.12 15.19 -3.71
N PRO A 181 -5.30 16.31 -3.02
CA PRO A 181 -4.21 17.23 -2.75
C PRO A 181 -3.16 16.55 -1.87
N GLY A 182 -1.89 16.87 -2.10
CA GLY A 182 -0.77 16.32 -1.34
C GLY A 182 0.36 15.80 -2.22
N ASP A 183 1.30 15.11 -1.61
CA ASP A 183 2.50 14.55 -2.24
C ASP A 183 2.71 13.08 -1.83
N HIS A 184 3.78 12.46 -2.34
CA HIS A 184 4.11 11.05 -2.04
C HIS A 184 4.14 10.72 -0.55
N LEU A 185 4.57 11.65 0.30
CA LEU A 185 4.70 11.47 1.74
C LEU A 185 3.46 11.89 2.53
N THR A 186 2.35 12.25 1.87
CA THR A 186 1.10 12.63 2.55
C THR A 186 0.59 11.57 3.53
N PRO A 187 0.66 10.25 3.24
CA PRO A 187 0.27 9.22 4.20
C PRO A 187 1.24 9.07 5.39
N ALA A 188 2.49 9.52 5.24
CA ALA A 188 3.53 9.39 6.26
C ALA A 188 3.37 10.44 7.36
N SER A 189 3.86 10.10 8.56
CA SER A 189 3.81 10.99 9.72
C SER A 189 4.83 12.11 9.64
N ALA A 190 4.47 13.27 10.18
CA ALA A 190 5.27 14.49 10.17
C ALA A 190 6.64 14.34 10.86
N GLY A 191 6.81 13.41 11.82
CA GLY A 191 8.07 13.20 12.53
C GLY A 191 9.26 12.94 11.61
N LEU A 192 9.08 12.18 10.51
CA LEU A 192 10.13 11.95 9.52
C LEU A 192 10.44 13.22 8.70
N ARG A 193 9.42 14.03 8.40
CA ARG A 193 9.60 15.30 7.68
C ARG A 193 10.21 16.38 8.54
N ARG A 194 9.89 16.43 9.83
CA ARG A 194 10.47 17.37 10.79
C ARG A 194 11.99 17.19 10.87
N GLN A 195 12.47 15.95 10.80
CA GLN A 195 13.89 15.66 10.72
C GLN A 195 14.54 16.08 9.39
N LEU A 196 13.77 16.06 8.28
CA LEU A 196 14.28 16.35 6.94
C LEU A 196 14.06 17.81 6.50
N LEU A 197 12.98 18.47 6.93
CA LEU A 197 12.51 19.75 6.38
C LEU A 197 12.27 20.85 7.44
N GLY A 198 12.39 20.56 8.75
CA GLY A 198 12.15 21.53 9.82
C GLY A 198 10.66 21.73 10.22
N ASP A 199 10.41 22.61 11.21
CA ASP A 199 9.10 22.80 11.86
C ASP A 199 8.01 23.41 10.95
N TRP A 200 8.35 24.07 9.87
CA TRP A 200 7.41 24.65 8.92
C TRP A 200 6.67 23.64 8.02
N ALA A 201 7.04 22.37 8.10
CA ALA A 201 6.41 21.29 7.34
C ALA A 201 5.02 20.84 7.90
N GLU A 202 4.55 21.41 9.01
CA GLU A 202 3.29 21.09 9.68
C GLU A 202 2.21 22.17 9.46
N GLY A 203 1.77 22.38 8.23
CA GLY A 203 0.64 23.26 7.95
C GLY A 203 -0.73 22.61 8.28
N SER A 204 -1.73 23.44 8.62
CA SER A 204 -3.15 23.06 8.79
C SER A 204 -3.69 22.24 7.61
N ASP A 205 -3.24 22.54 6.41
CA ASP A 205 -3.65 21.88 5.17
C ASP A 205 -3.27 20.39 5.14
N ARG A 206 -2.12 20.05 5.72
CA ARG A 206 -1.67 18.65 5.78
C ARG A 206 -2.51 17.83 6.74
N GLN A 207 -2.89 18.39 7.88
CA GLN A 207 -3.80 17.71 8.81
C GLN A 207 -5.14 17.41 8.13
N GLN A 208 -5.65 18.37 7.34
CA GLN A 208 -6.87 18.16 6.56
C GLN A 208 -6.71 17.06 5.49
N GLN A 209 -5.57 17.01 4.80
CA GLN A 209 -5.27 15.97 3.81
C GLN A 209 -5.26 14.57 4.45
N VAL A 210 -4.60 14.42 5.61
CA VAL A 210 -4.56 13.15 6.35
C VAL A 210 -5.95 12.77 6.86
N ASN A 211 -6.73 13.74 7.38
CA ASN A 211 -8.10 13.48 7.84
C ASN A 211 -9.00 12.99 6.69
N ARG A 212 -8.94 13.61 5.51
CA ARG A 212 -9.69 13.16 4.32
C ARG A 212 -9.31 11.74 3.92
N LEU A 213 -8.02 11.42 4.00
CA LEU A 213 -7.53 10.08 3.70
C LEU A 213 -8.04 9.06 4.73
N GLN A 214 -8.05 9.41 6.02
CA GLN A 214 -8.61 8.57 7.08
C GLN A 214 -10.10 8.33 6.88
N ASP A 215 -10.88 9.36 6.54
CA ASP A 215 -12.31 9.25 6.30
C ASP A 215 -12.61 8.35 5.09
N LEU A 216 -11.86 8.51 4.00
CA LEU A 216 -11.94 7.64 2.83
C LEU A 216 -11.67 6.18 3.19
N ILE A 217 -10.54 5.89 3.85
CA ILE A 217 -10.16 4.52 4.21
C ILE A 217 -11.15 3.92 5.19
N THR A 218 -11.63 4.70 6.16
CA THR A 218 -12.63 4.26 7.13
C THR A 218 -13.94 3.86 6.44
N SER A 219 -14.42 4.68 5.50
CA SER A 219 -15.62 4.35 4.74
C SER A 219 -15.46 3.03 3.97
N TRP A 220 -14.30 2.81 3.37
CA TRP A 220 -13.99 1.57 2.67
C TRP A 220 -13.86 0.36 3.60
N ALA A 221 -13.31 0.54 4.81
CA ALA A 221 -13.13 -0.52 5.79
C ALA A 221 -14.43 -0.93 6.50
N LEU A 222 -15.38 0.00 6.63
CA LEU A 222 -16.64 -0.22 7.31
C LEU A 222 -17.80 -0.57 6.37
N CYS A 223 -17.74 -0.15 5.10
CA CYS A 223 -18.71 -0.59 4.09
C CYS A 223 -18.45 -2.04 3.72
N SER A 224 -19.29 -2.96 4.20
CA SER A 224 -19.33 -4.31 3.66
C SER A 224 -19.63 -4.25 2.17
N PRO A 225 -18.94 -5.04 1.32
CA PRO A 225 -19.36 -5.17 -0.05
C PRO A 225 -20.82 -5.67 -0.05
N VAL A 226 -21.69 -4.93 -0.71
CA VAL A 226 -23.05 -5.42 -0.99
C VAL A 226 -22.87 -6.75 -1.69
N SER A 227 -23.33 -7.81 -1.06
CA SER A 227 -23.38 -9.14 -1.69
C SER A 227 -24.24 -8.97 -2.93
N SER A 228 -23.61 -8.93 -4.10
CA SER A 228 -24.38 -9.04 -5.36
C SER A 228 -24.99 -10.43 -5.38
N PRO A 229 -26.29 -10.54 -5.69
CA PRO A 229 -27.02 -11.80 -5.72
C PRO A 229 -26.46 -12.76 -6.78
#